data_f55aa7926b634fe72d87560fa5f79844
#
_entry.id   f55aa7926b634fe72d87560fa5f79844
#
_cell.length_a   1.000
_cell.length_b   1.000
_cell.length_c   1.000
_cell.angle_alpha   90.00
_cell.angle_beta   90.00
_cell.angle_gamma   90.00
#
_symmetry.space_group_name_H-M   'P 1'
#
loop_
_entity.id
_entity.type
_entity.pdbx_description
1 polymer ?
#
loop_
_entity_poly.entity_id
_entity_poly.type
_entity_poly.pdbx_seq_one_letter_code
_entity_poly.pdbx_strand_id
1 'polypeptide(L)'
;MSLPTEPMMHGLRCRGISLVELVVFIAIISTALAGILGVMSFTTRASADPLAQKQALAIAEAYLEETLAMPFTYCDPDDVNAATARSTAAVNPADPERCATTLEGIGAEGETRGSATTPYDNVNDYASLPAGVPANVDGTPIGDLGNYTVAVAVAAAPLAANSATVAATDGNGRPLSLRVTVTVNGPNGVTVVLDGYRTRYAPNALP
;
A
#
# COMPACT_ATOMS: atom_id res chain seq x y z
N MET A 1 92.61 -27.45 -16.63
CA MET A 1 91.56 -28.43 -16.85
C MET A 1 90.74 -28.44 -15.58
N SER A 2 89.70 -27.55 -15.49
CA SER A 2 88.85 -27.32 -14.28
C SER A 2 87.60 -28.11 -14.43
N LEU A 3 87.27 -28.92 -13.43
CA LEU A 3 86.01 -29.67 -13.34
C LEU A 3 84.89 -28.75 -12.82
N PRO A 4 83.70 -28.87 -13.36
CA PRO A 4 82.59 -28.10 -12.88
C PRO A 4 81.98 -28.69 -11.59
N THR A 5 81.73 -27.84 -10.61
CA THR A 5 81.10 -28.16 -9.34
C THR A 5 79.59 -28.28 -9.58
N GLU A 6 79.01 -29.43 -9.28
CA GLU A 6 77.51 -29.65 -9.32
C GLU A 6 76.82 -28.92 -8.19
N PRO A 7 75.64 -28.37 -8.47
CA PRO A 7 74.83 -27.71 -7.41
C PRO A 7 74.14 -28.80 -6.57
N MET A 8 74.33 -28.73 -5.26
CA MET A 8 73.60 -29.52 -4.28
C MET A 8 72.08 -29.19 -4.35
N MET A 9 71.26 -30.10 -4.84
CA MET A 9 69.79 -30.05 -4.70
C MET A 9 69.44 -30.24 -3.21
N HIS A 10 68.97 -29.13 -2.59
CA HIS A 10 68.34 -29.16 -1.28
C HIS A 10 66.99 -29.89 -1.39
N GLY A 11 66.97 -31.13 -0.92
CA GLY A 11 65.72 -31.89 -0.82
C GLY A 11 64.70 -31.17 0.10
N LEU A 12 63.61 -30.69 -0.50
CA LEU A 12 62.45 -30.20 0.22
C LEU A 12 61.89 -31.34 1.10
N ARG A 13 62.14 -31.25 2.41
CA ARG A 13 61.51 -32.17 3.38
C ARG A 13 60.01 -31.89 3.41
N CYS A 14 59.19 -32.73 2.79
CA CYS A 14 57.76 -32.78 2.97
C CYS A 14 57.48 -33.21 4.41
N ARG A 15 57.05 -32.27 5.26
CA ARG A 15 56.52 -32.56 6.60
C ARG A 15 55.09 -33.05 6.41
N GLY A 16 54.79 -34.27 6.82
CA GLY A 16 53.42 -34.78 6.86
C GLY A 16 52.57 -34.04 7.90
N ILE A 17 51.31 -33.81 7.60
CA ILE A 17 50.37 -33.20 8.50
C ILE A 17 50.01 -34.21 9.62
N SER A 18 50.04 -33.77 10.87
CA SER A 18 49.64 -34.57 12.02
C SER A 18 48.11 -34.83 11.99
N LEU A 19 47.71 -36.01 12.44
CA LEU A 19 46.25 -36.34 12.57
C LEU A 19 45.49 -35.33 13.43
N VAL A 20 46.13 -34.83 14.48
CA VAL A 20 45.53 -33.79 15.36
C VAL A 20 45.34 -32.48 14.60
N GLU A 21 46.32 -32.06 13.77
CA GLU A 21 46.25 -30.87 12.96
C GLU A 21 45.12 -30.94 11.93
N LEU A 22 44.92 -32.13 11.32
CA LEU A 22 43.81 -32.36 10.39
C LEU A 22 42.46 -32.26 11.10
N VAL A 23 42.31 -32.85 12.29
CA VAL A 23 41.06 -32.79 13.07
C VAL A 23 40.71 -31.35 13.49
N VAL A 24 41.70 -30.61 13.99
CA VAL A 24 41.53 -29.20 14.36
C VAL A 24 41.16 -28.35 13.14
N PHE A 25 41.80 -28.58 12.02
CA PHE A 25 41.50 -27.88 10.75
C PHE A 25 40.06 -28.12 10.30
N ILE A 26 39.60 -29.39 10.31
CA ILE A 26 38.24 -29.72 9.94
C ILE A 26 37.22 -29.07 10.92
N ALA A 27 37.49 -29.05 12.21
CA ALA A 27 36.64 -28.43 13.20
C ALA A 27 36.51 -26.91 12.97
N ILE A 28 37.62 -26.21 12.71
CA ILE A 28 37.62 -24.77 12.43
C ILE A 28 36.87 -24.45 11.13
N ILE A 29 37.15 -25.20 10.05
CA ILE A 29 36.48 -24.97 8.77
C ILE A 29 34.97 -25.26 8.88
N SER A 30 34.58 -26.32 9.60
CA SER A 30 33.17 -26.68 9.77
C SER A 30 32.40 -25.60 10.52
N THR A 31 32.95 -25.04 11.58
CA THR A 31 32.31 -23.94 12.33
C THR A 31 32.27 -22.64 11.53
N ALA A 32 33.31 -22.33 10.77
CA ALA A 32 33.35 -21.16 9.88
C ALA A 32 32.28 -21.26 8.76
N LEU A 33 32.18 -22.43 8.11
CA LEU A 33 31.18 -22.66 7.06
C LEU A 33 29.75 -22.60 7.62
N ALA A 34 29.52 -23.19 8.80
CA ALA A 34 28.21 -23.13 9.46
C ALA A 34 27.82 -21.66 9.76
N GLY A 35 28.74 -20.84 10.21
CA GLY A 35 28.52 -19.41 10.44
C GLY A 35 28.18 -18.65 9.15
N ILE A 36 28.93 -18.88 8.07
CA ILE A 36 28.68 -18.23 6.76
C ILE A 36 27.30 -18.64 6.21
N LEU A 37 26.98 -19.93 6.25
CA LEU A 37 25.68 -20.43 5.78
C LEU A 37 24.52 -19.87 6.62
N GLY A 38 24.71 -19.70 7.92
CA GLY A 38 23.76 -19.06 8.81
C GLY A 38 23.46 -17.61 8.42
N VAL A 39 24.51 -16.82 8.19
CA VAL A 39 24.37 -15.42 7.75
C VAL A 39 23.75 -15.34 6.35
N MET A 40 24.15 -16.18 5.40
CA MET A 40 23.53 -16.21 4.07
C MET A 40 22.04 -16.59 4.14
N SER A 41 21.66 -17.56 4.95
CA SER A 41 20.27 -17.93 5.15
C SER A 41 19.46 -16.79 5.75
N PHE A 42 20.02 -16.06 6.71
CA PHE A 42 19.38 -14.89 7.31
C PHE A 42 19.21 -13.74 6.31
N THR A 43 20.27 -13.40 5.55
CA THR A 43 20.20 -12.34 4.53
C THR A 43 19.24 -12.67 3.39
N THR A 44 19.19 -13.93 2.97
CA THR A 44 18.25 -14.37 1.93
C THR A 44 16.79 -14.29 2.42
N ARG A 45 16.52 -14.62 3.68
CA ARG A 45 15.19 -14.47 4.28
C ARG A 45 14.82 -13.01 4.53
N ALA A 46 15.76 -12.16 4.92
CA ALA A 46 15.56 -10.72 5.10
C ALA A 46 15.39 -9.97 3.76
N SER A 47 15.89 -10.53 2.65
CA SER A 47 15.64 -10.06 1.29
C SER A 47 14.34 -10.65 0.71
N ALA A 48 13.55 -11.33 1.57
CA ALA A 48 12.39 -12.05 1.14
C ALA A 48 11.37 -11.11 0.51
N ASP A 49 11.33 -11.19 -0.77
CA ASP A 49 10.28 -10.80 -1.66
C ASP A 49 10.10 -9.29 -1.95
N PRO A 50 11.12 -8.63 -2.54
CA PRO A 50 10.95 -7.27 -3.06
C PRO A 50 9.85 -7.22 -4.14
N LEU A 51 9.50 -8.36 -4.75
CA LEU A 51 8.42 -8.45 -5.73
C LEU A 51 7.06 -8.32 -5.04
N ALA A 52 6.80 -9.09 -3.98
CA ALA A 52 5.55 -9.00 -3.23
C ALA A 52 5.34 -7.60 -2.64
N GLN A 53 6.40 -6.99 -2.13
CA GLN A 53 6.32 -5.62 -1.60
C GLN A 53 6.02 -4.59 -2.68
N LYS A 54 6.65 -4.69 -3.86
CA LYS A 54 6.36 -3.81 -4.99
C LYS A 54 4.96 -4.02 -5.55
N GLN A 55 4.49 -5.25 -5.62
CA GLN A 55 3.12 -5.55 -6.02
C GLN A 55 2.11 -4.99 -5.01
N ALA A 56 2.32 -5.19 -3.71
CA ALA A 56 1.47 -4.62 -2.67
C ALA A 56 1.42 -3.09 -2.74
N LEU A 57 2.57 -2.44 -2.99
CA LEU A 57 2.64 -1.00 -3.17
C LEU A 57 1.85 -0.55 -4.40
N ALA A 58 2.05 -1.20 -5.55
CA ALA A 58 1.33 -0.85 -6.78
C ALA A 58 -0.20 -1.03 -6.64
N ILE A 59 -0.65 -2.07 -5.92
CA ILE A 59 -2.07 -2.25 -5.60
C ILE A 59 -2.56 -1.10 -4.71
N ALA A 60 -1.81 -0.74 -3.67
CA ALA A 60 -2.19 0.32 -2.75
C ALA A 60 -2.26 1.68 -3.46
N GLU A 61 -1.29 1.99 -4.33
CA GLU A 61 -1.28 3.20 -5.15
C GLU A 61 -2.49 3.25 -6.09
N ALA A 62 -2.80 2.16 -6.79
CA ALA A 62 -3.93 2.11 -7.72
C ALA A 62 -5.27 2.39 -7.02
N TYR A 63 -5.53 1.77 -5.86
CA TYR A 63 -6.75 2.02 -5.09
C TYR A 63 -6.81 3.41 -4.47
N LEU A 64 -5.66 3.94 -4.03
CA LEU A 64 -5.58 5.30 -3.50
C LEU A 64 -5.85 6.34 -4.60
N GLU A 65 -5.25 6.17 -5.78
CA GLU A 65 -5.47 7.04 -6.93
C GLU A 65 -6.92 6.98 -7.42
N GLU A 66 -7.50 5.77 -7.53
CA GLU A 66 -8.90 5.58 -7.89
C GLU A 66 -9.81 6.35 -6.91
N THR A 67 -9.64 6.15 -5.61
CA THR A 67 -10.46 6.81 -4.59
C THR A 67 -10.27 8.32 -4.58
N LEU A 68 -9.03 8.82 -4.69
CA LEU A 68 -8.75 10.26 -4.69
C LEU A 68 -9.16 10.97 -5.99
N ALA A 69 -9.34 10.23 -7.09
CA ALA A 69 -9.83 10.78 -8.36
C ALA A 69 -11.33 11.10 -8.31
N MET A 70 -12.08 10.45 -7.40
CA MET A 70 -13.51 10.69 -7.26
C MET A 70 -13.82 12.12 -6.80
N PRO A 71 -14.98 12.68 -7.18
CA PRO A 71 -15.49 13.94 -6.65
C PRO A 71 -15.63 13.91 -5.12
N PHE A 72 -15.73 15.08 -4.52
CA PHE A 72 -16.13 15.25 -3.14
C PHE A 72 -17.16 16.36 -3.05
N THR A 73 -18.42 16.01 -3.22
CA THR A 73 -19.55 16.90 -3.41
C THR A 73 -20.31 17.19 -2.12
N TYR A 74 -21.29 18.11 -2.16
CA TYR A 74 -22.23 18.34 -1.06
C TYR A 74 -23.37 17.32 -1.08
N CYS A 75 -23.83 17.01 -2.27
CA CYS A 75 -24.91 16.08 -2.54
C CYS A 75 -24.33 14.84 -3.22
N ASP A 76 -25.03 13.74 -3.12
CA ASP A 76 -24.87 12.62 -4.02
C ASP A 76 -24.86 13.14 -5.47
N PRO A 77 -23.90 12.76 -6.31
CA PRO A 77 -23.81 13.23 -7.71
C PRO A 77 -25.07 12.97 -8.54
N ASP A 78 -25.87 11.97 -8.19
CA ASP A 78 -27.16 11.67 -8.81
C ASP A 78 -28.29 12.61 -8.34
N ASP A 79 -28.06 13.45 -7.32
CA ASP A 79 -29.03 14.44 -6.86
C ASP A 79 -29.21 15.57 -7.91
N VAL A 80 -30.44 15.91 -8.22
CA VAL A 80 -30.76 16.93 -9.25
C VAL A 80 -30.16 18.31 -8.97
N ASN A 81 -29.81 18.60 -7.72
CA ASN A 81 -29.21 19.86 -7.29
C ASN A 81 -27.68 19.72 -7.05
N ALA A 82 -27.06 18.58 -7.35
CA ALA A 82 -25.64 18.36 -7.07
C ALA A 82 -24.73 19.44 -7.68
N ALA A 83 -25.04 19.91 -8.90
CA ALA A 83 -24.28 20.95 -9.59
C ALA A 83 -24.47 22.38 -9.00
N THR A 84 -25.51 22.62 -8.22
CA THR A 84 -25.89 23.97 -7.75
C THR A 84 -25.87 24.13 -6.23
N ALA A 85 -25.88 23.04 -5.49
CA ALA A 85 -25.85 23.05 -4.03
C ALA A 85 -24.60 23.78 -3.51
N ARG A 86 -24.78 24.57 -2.44
CA ARG A 86 -23.72 25.43 -1.86
C ARG A 86 -23.41 25.09 -0.40
N SER A 87 -24.11 24.15 0.17
CA SER A 87 -23.95 23.79 1.58
C SER A 87 -24.42 22.39 1.87
N THR A 88 -23.97 21.87 3.01
CA THR A 88 -24.40 20.61 3.60
C THR A 88 -25.64 20.77 4.52
N ALA A 89 -26.40 21.85 4.37
CA ALA A 89 -27.63 22.03 5.10
C ALA A 89 -28.66 20.95 4.72
N ALA A 90 -29.65 20.74 5.58
CA ALA A 90 -30.70 19.73 5.37
C ALA A 90 -31.30 19.81 3.96
N VAL A 91 -31.61 18.65 3.38
CA VAL A 91 -32.24 18.56 2.04
C VAL A 91 -33.47 19.43 1.90
N ASN A 92 -33.63 20.06 0.75
CA ASN A 92 -34.78 20.87 0.42
C ASN A 92 -35.00 20.88 -1.10
N PRO A 93 -35.94 20.09 -1.63
CA PRO A 93 -36.21 20.04 -3.07
C PRO A 93 -36.67 21.38 -3.69
N ALA A 94 -37.17 22.31 -2.88
CA ALA A 94 -37.59 23.62 -3.35
C ALA A 94 -36.47 24.66 -3.43
N ASP A 95 -35.28 24.33 -2.95
CA ASP A 95 -34.13 25.22 -2.88
C ASP A 95 -32.97 24.65 -3.73
N PRO A 96 -32.69 25.23 -4.92
CA PRO A 96 -31.67 24.71 -5.80
C PRO A 96 -30.23 24.87 -5.24
N GLU A 97 -30.05 25.62 -4.16
CA GLU A 97 -28.75 25.77 -3.48
C GLU A 97 -28.52 24.71 -2.39
N ARG A 98 -29.48 23.76 -2.25
CA ARG A 98 -29.44 22.63 -1.33
C ARG A 98 -29.63 21.32 -2.08
N CYS A 99 -29.17 20.22 -1.51
CA CYS A 99 -29.50 18.90 -2.02
C CYS A 99 -31.01 18.70 -2.01
N ALA A 100 -31.57 18.15 -3.06
CA ALA A 100 -32.96 17.89 -3.19
C ALA A 100 -33.39 16.67 -2.37
N THR A 101 -32.61 15.60 -2.43
CA THR A 101 -32.96 14.28 -1.86
C THR A 101 -31.89 13.72 -0.95
N THR A 102 -30.63 13.74 -1.38
CA THR A 102 -29.54 13.02 -0.71
C THR A 102 -28.35 13.95 -0.45
N LEU A 103 -27.99 14.07 0.83
CA LEU A 103 -26.75 14.71 1.26
C LEU A 103 -25.67 13.66 1.23
N GLU A 104 -24.54 14.01 0.65
CA GLU A 104 -23.36 13.15 0.66
C GLU A 104 -22.87 12.90 2.10
N GLY A 105 -22.72 11.63 2.46
CA GLY A 105 -22.26 11.15 3.76
C GLY A 105 -20.98 10.33 3.66
N ILE A 106 -20.58 9.66 4.73
CA ILE A 106 -19.53 8.64 4.68
C ILE A 106 -20.20 7.29 4.50
N GLY A 107 -20.00 6.70 3.33
CA GLY A 107 -20.64 5.45 2.93
C GLY A 107 -21.23 5.56 1.53
N ALA A 108 -21.65 4.47 0.97
CA ALA A 108 -22.06 4.36 -0.43
C ALA A 108 -23.55 4.59 -0.69
N GLU A 109 -24.33 5.04 0.29
CA GLU A 109 -25.76 5.35 0.18
C GLU A 109 -26.64 4.37 -0.65
N GLY A 110 -26.17 3.15 -0.86
CA GLY A 110 -26.83 2.10 -1.65
C GLY A 110 -26.15 1.75 -2.96
N GLU A 111 -25.04 2.39 -3.26
CA GLU A 111 -24.22 2.16 -4.43
C GLU A 111 -23.29 0.97 -4.26
N THR A 112 -22.72 0.51 -5.37
CA THR A 112 -21.77 -0.61 -5.40
C THR A 112 -20.71 -0.35 -6.45
N ARG A 113 -19.43 -0.45 -6.10
CA ARG A 113 -18.27 -0.11 -6.95
C ARG A 113 -18.34 -0.67 -8.36
N GLY A 114 -18.87 -1.87 -8.56
CA GLY A 114 -18.96 -2.53 -9.88
C GLY A 114 -20.33 -2.40 -10.53
N SER A 115 -21.26 -1.59 -10.01
CA SER A 115 -22.59 -1.44 -10.57
C SER A 115 -22.56 -0.67 -11.90
N ALA A 116 -23.37 -1.13 -12.85
CA ALA A 116 -23.57 -0.41 -14.12
C ALA A 116 -24.61 0.72 -14.03
N THR A 117 -25.38 0.76 -12.94
CA THR A 117 -26.49 1.72 -12.76
C THR A 117 -26.29 2.66 -11.58
N THR A 118 -25.62 2.22 -10.56
CA THR A 118 -25.33 2.94 -9.33
C THR A 118 -23.90 2.65 -8.91
N PRO A 119 -22.89 3.06 -9.69
CA PRO A 119 -21.48 2.88 -9.32
C PRO A 119 -21.12 3.83 -8.16
N TYR A 120 -19.98 3.56 -7.50
CA TYR A 120 -19.38 4.57 -6.65
C TYR A 120 -19.01 5.79 -7.49
N ASP A 121 -19.50 6.94 -7.12
CA ASP A 121 -19.28 8.20 -7.83
C ASP A 121 -18.78 9.34 -6.93
N ASN A 122 -18.55 9.04 -5.65
CA ASN A 122 -17.95 9.96 -4.68
C ASN A 122 -16.81 9.28 -3.89
N VAL A 123 -15.88 10.08 -3.38
CA VAL A 123 -14.78 9.56 -2.54
C VAL A 123 -15.29 8.90 -1.25
N ASN A 124 -16.43 9.33 -0.75
CA ASN A 124 -17.05 8.84 0.49
C ASN A 124 -17.51 7.39 0.39
N ASP A 125 -17.91 6.93 -0.81
CA ASP A 125 -18.48 5.60 -1.08
C ASP A 125 -17.51 4.49 -0.78
N TYR A 126 -16.22 4.78 -1.01
CA TYR A 126 -15.14 3.85 -0.73
C TYR A 126 -15.00 3.45 0.74
N ALA A 127 -15.67 4.19 1.66
CA ALA A 127 -15.78 3.75 3.05
C ALA A 127 -16.58 2.45 3.19
N SER A 128 -17.45 2.14 2.23
CA SER A 128 -18.26 0.92 2.18
C SER A 128 -17.60 -0.21 1.39
N LEU A 129 -16.43 0.02 0.79
CA LEU A 129 -15.73 -1.02 0.01
C LEU A 129 -15.30 -2.16 0.93
N PRO A 130 -15.82 -3.39 0.73
CA PRO A 130 -15.43 -4.52 1.56
C PRO A 130 -13.96 -4.89 1.32
N ALA A 131 -13.25 -5.23 2.39
CA ALA A 131 -11.91 -5.78 2.26
C ALA A 131 -11.95 -7.10 1.48
N GLY A 132 -11.06 -7.25 0.50
CA GLY A 132 -11.08 -8.43 -0.36
C GLY A 132 -9.88 -8.52 -1.29
N VAL A 133 -9.94 -9.48 -2.20
CA VAL A 133 -8.95 -9.67 -3.26
C VAL A 133 -8.96 -8.44 -4.19
N PRO A 134 -7.79 -7.97 -4.66
CA PRO A 134 -7.73 -6.87 -5.62
C PRO A 134 -8.57 -7.17 -6.87
N ALA A 135 -9.43 -6.21 -7.21
CA ALA A 135 -10.37 -6.32 -8.31
C ALA A 135 -10.36 -5.05 -9.17
N ASN A 136 -10.71 -5.20 -10.43
CA ASN A 136 -10.97 -4.08 -11.33
C ASN A 136 -12.17 -3.25 -10.83
N VAL A 137 -12.38 -2.07 -11.42
CA VAL A 137 -13.52 -1.18 -11.07
C VAL A 137 -14.87 -1.89 -11.25
N ASP A 138 -14.99 -2.78 -12.23
CA ASP A 138 -16.19 -3.59 -12.48
C ASP A 138 -16.41 -4.75 -11.48
N GLY A 139 -15.56 -4.86 -10.46
CA GLY A 139 -15.63 -5.91 -9.45
C GLY A 139 -14.99 -7.24 -9.83
N THR A 140 -14.45 -7.38 -11.06
CA THR A 140 -13.80 -8.63 -11.47
C THR A 140 -12.42 -8.74 -10.80
N PRO A 141 -12.12 -9.88 -10.12
CA PRO A 141 -10.82 -10.09 -9.50
C PRO A 141 -9.68 -10.01 -10.53
N ILE A 142 -8.58 -9.36 -10.15
CA ILE A 142 -7.37 -9.35 -10.98
C ILE A 142 -6.65 -10.68 -10.81
N GLY A 143 -6.43 -11.39 -11.94
CA GLY A 143 -5.73 -12.69 -11.96
C GLY A 143 -4.36 -12.59 -11.27
N ASP A 144 -3.92 -13.70 -10.66
CA ASP A 144 -2.64 -13.86 -9.96
C ASP A 144 -2.46 -13.01 -8.68
N LEU A 145 -3.44 -12.18 -8.29
CA LEU A 145 -3.41 -11.39 -7.06
C LEU A 145 -4.23 -11.98 -5.91
N GLY A 146 -4.67 -13.24 -6.02
CA GLY A 146 -5.47 -13.92 -5.01
C GLY A 146 -4.82 -14.07 -3.63
N ASN A 147 -3.50 -13.87 -3.54
CA ASN A 147 -2.74 -13.89 -2.29
C ASN A 147 -2.63 -12.51 -1.63
N TYR A 148 -3.25 -11.50 -2.21
CA TYR A 148 -3.32 -10.14 -1.66
C TYR A 148 -4.72 -9.84 -1.17
N THR A 149 -4.82 -9.02 -0.14
CA THR A 149 -6.08 -8.42 0.29
C THR A 149 -5.90 -6.93 0.38
N VAL A 150 -6.87 -6.18 -0.13
CA VAL A 150 -6.92 -4.73 -0.06
C VAL A 150 -8.10 -4.30 0.81
N ALA A 151 -7.90 -3.28 1.62
CA ALA A 151 -8.92 -2.61 2.40
C ALA A 151 -8.76 -1.10 2.23
N VAL A 152 -9.86 -0.42 2.01
CA VAL A 152 -9.92 1.05 1.94
C VAL A 152 -10.72 1.55 3.13
N ALA A 153 -10.21 2.57 3.81
CA ALA A 153 -10.92 3.25 4.89
C ALA A 153 -10.95 4.75 4.57
N VAL A 154 -12.12 5.34 4.63
CA VAL A 154 -12.33 6.79 4.44
C VAL A 154 -12.92 7.35 5.72
N ALA A 155 -12.31 8.38 6.27
CA ALA A 155 -12.75 9.01 7.51
C ALA A 155 -12.53 10.52 7.47
N ALA A 156 -13.44 11.27 8.12
CA ALA A 156 -13.22 12.69 8.35
C ALA A 156 -11.96 12.89 9.21
N ALA A 157 -11.03 13.71 8.72
CA ALA A 157 -9.79 14.00 9.43
C ALA A 157 -9.38 15.45 9.22
N PRO A 158 -8.93 16.15 10.27
CA PRO A 158 -8.45 17.52 10.11
C PRO A 158 -7.15 17.52 9.31
N LEU A 159 -7.00 18.50 8.43
CA LEU A 159 -5.75 18.73 7.72
C LEU A 159 -5.07 19.97 8.31
N ALA A 160 -3.96 19.76 9.00
CA ALA A 160 -3.19 20.82 9.60
C ALA A 160 -1.85 21.01 8.87
N ALA A 161 -1.56 22.22 8.44
CA ALA A 161 -0.26 22.60 7.88
C ALA A 161 0.12 24.00 8.37
N ASN A 162 1.26 24.15 9.00
CA ASN A 162 1.87 25.45 9.35
C ASN A 162 0.92 26.40 10.04
N SER A 163 0.20 26.34 10.95
CA SER A 163 -0.74 27.29 11.60
C SER A 163 -2.10 27.41 10.92
N ALA A 164 -2.31 26.79 9.75
CA ALA A 164 -3.61 26.70 9.11
C ALA A 164 -4.19 25.29 9.35
N THR A 165 -5.45 25.21 9.75
CA THR A 165 -6.13 23.95 9.97
C THR A 165 -7.44 23.97 9.18
N VAL A 166 -7.62 22.96 8.30
CA VAL A 166 -8.92 22.63 7.77
C VAL A 166 -9.58 21.69 8.78
N ALA A 167 -10.73 22.09 9.31
CA ALA A 167 -11.47 21.24 10.24
C ALA A 167 -11.88 19.92 9.56
N ALA A 168 -12.03 18.86 10.34
CA ALA A 168 -12.51 17.59 9.80
C ALA A 168 -13.93 17.68 9.26
N THR A 169 -14.78 18.47 9.94
CA THR A 169 -16.19 18.64 9.62
C THR A 169 -16.60 20.10 9.63
N ASP A 170 -17.66 20.43 8.90
CA ASP A 170 -18.31 21.72 8.93
C ASP A 170 -19.27 21.87 10.15
N GLY A 171 -19.98 23.02 10.21
CA GLY A 171 -20.93 23.29 11.28
C GLY A 171 -22.15 22.36 11.32
N ASN A 172 -22.41 21.59 10.28
CA ASN A 172 -23.46 20.59 10.17
C ASN A 172 -22.97 19.16 10.47
N GLY A 173 -21.68 19.01 10.87
CA GLY A 173 -21.06 17.71 11.15
C GLY A 173 -20.66 16.93 9.90
N ARG A 174 -20.69 17.55 8.72
CA ARG A 174 -20.31 16.90 7.45
C ARG A 174 -18.82 17.08 7.15
N PRO A 175 -18.18 16.07 6.55
CA PRO A 175 -16.73 16.12 6.28
C PRO A 175 -16.34 17.31 5.41
N LEU A 176 -15.31 18.07 5.81
CA LEU A 176 -14.61 19.07 5.01
C LEU A 176 -13.32 18.53 4.44
N SER A 177 -12.68 17.63 5.15
CA SER A 177 -11.52 16.90 4.69
C SER A 177 -11.60 15.44 5.11
N LEU A 178 -11.15 14.58 4.23
CA LEU A 178 -11.12 13.14 4.39
C LEU A 178 -9.68 12.65 4.37
N ARG A 179 -9.38 11.68 5.22
CA ARG A 179 -8.22 10.81 5.08
C ARG A 179 -8.69 9.50 4.46
N VAL A 180 -8.05 9.13 3.38
CA VAL A 180 -8.19 7.84 2.73
C VAL A 180 -6.99 7.00 3.12
N THR A 181 -7.21 5.86 3.72
CA THR A 181 -6.16 4.90 4.11
C THR A 181 -6.37 3.62 3.33
N VAL A 182 -5.40 3.23 2.52
CA VAL A 182 -5.41 1.96 1.81
C VAL A 182 -4.41 1.03 2.46
N THR A 183 -4.87 -0.14 2.88
CA THR A 183 -4.05 -1.20 3.47
C THR A 183 -4.05 -2.42 2.56
N VAL A 184 -2.88 -2.86 2.14
CA VAL A 184 -2.70 -4.07 1.35
C VAL A 184 -1.86 -5.06 2.14
N ASN A 185 -2.41 -6.26 2.33
CA ASN A 185 -1.69 -7.39 2.89
C ASN A 185 -1.36 -8.38 1.78
N GLY A 186 -0.12 -8.80 1.71
CA GLY A 186 0.39 -9.73 0.72
C GLY A 186 1.00 -11.00 1.35
N PRO A 187 1.55 -11.90 0.52
CA PRO A 187 2.22 -13.11 0.98
C PRO A 187 3.41 -12.78 1.89
N ASN A 188 3.87 -13.77 2.64
CA ASN A 188 5.03 -13.68 3.54
C ASN A 188 4.96 -12.57 4.60
N GLY A 189 3.75 -12.11 4.96
CA GLY A 189 3.56 -11.06 5.96
C GLY A 189 3.85 -9.64 5.46
N VAL A 190 3.91 -9.43 4.14
CA VAL A 190 4.01 -8.10 3.55
C VAL A 190 2.74 -7.31 3.88
N THR A 191 2.92 -6.10 4.39
CA THR A 191 1.84 -5.13 4.61
C THR A 191 2.30 -3.76 4.13
N VAL A 192 1.49 -3.13 3.29
CA VAL A 192 1.70 -1.74 2.83
C VAL A 192 0.48 -0.92 3.23
N VAL A 193 0.72 0.25 3.79
CA VAL A 193 -0.32 1.22 4.15
C VAL A 193 0.03 2.54 3.49
N LEU A 194 -0.92 3.10 2.75
CA LEU A 194 -0.82 4.43 2.15
C LEU A 194 -1.95 5.31 2.65
N ASP A 195 -1.63 6.54 2.96
CA ASP A 195 -2.60 7.57 3.33
C ASP A 195 -2.63 8.68 2.27
N GLY A 196 -3.82 9.13 1.94
CA GLY A 196 -4.08 10.31 1.13
C GLY A 196 -5.12 11.21 1.78
N TYR A 197 -5.18 12.46 1.34
CA TYR A 197 -6.16 13.43 1.84
C TYR A 197 -6.93 14.04 0.68
N ARG A 198 -8.24 14.20 0.89
CA ARG A 198 -9.15 14.88 -0.02
C ARG A 198 -9.87 15.99 0.71
N THR A 199 -9.81 17.20 0.18
CA THR A 199 -10.57 18.35 0.70
C THR A 199 -11.71 18.69 -0.25
N ARG A 200 -12.80 19.23 0.27
CA ARG A 200 -13.95 19.67 -0.52
C ARG A 200 -13.67 21.05 -1.14
N TYR A 201 -12.81 21.08 -2.18
CA TYR A 201 -12.44 22.30 -2.87
C TYR A 201 -13.30 22.60 -4.12
N ALA A 202 -13.93 21.60 -4.70
CA ALA A 202 -14.79 21.70 -5.87
C ALA A 202 -16.07 20.87 -5.70
N PRO A 203 -16.95 21.28 -4.75
CA PRO A 203 -18.08 20.45 -4.30
C PRO A 203 -19.20 20.29 -5.34
N ASN A 204 -19.13 20.96 -6.46
CA ASN A 204 -20.07 20.89 -7.59
C ASN A 204 -19.42 20.30 -8.85
N ALA A 205 -18.18 19.79 -8.76
CA ALA A 205 -17.55 19.06 -9.87
C ALA A 205 -18.12 17.64 -9.89
N LEU A 206 -19.02 17.39 -10.80
CA LEU A 206 -19.61 16.08 -11.07
C LEU A 206 -18.70 15.24 -11.97
N PRO A 207 -18.78 13.90 -11.89
CA PRO A 207 -17.99 12.98 -12.71
C PRO A 207 -18.27 13.08 -14.19
#